data_4779f1e346d27f00f74f3e4b332af508
#
_entry.id   4779f1e346d27f00f74f3e4b332af508
#
_cell.length_a   1.000
_cell.length_b   1.000
_cell.length_c   1.000
_cell.angle_alpha   90.00
_cell.angle_beta   90.00
_cell.angle_gamma   90.00
#
_symmetry.space_group_name_H-M   'P 1'
#
loop_
_entity.id
_entity.type
_entity.pdbx_description
1 polymer ?
#
loop_
_entity_poly.entity_id
_entity_poly.type
_entity_poly.pdbx_seq_one_letter_code
_entity_poly.pdbx_strand_id
1 'polypeptide(L)'
;MILVSQLRWDDWNRAHIAKHGITPEQVEEVCQGPYIVRQGYKGRLMVIGPDGAGRALVAVLDPEGTDAYYTVSARPASRRERQIYQREKGGGAP
;
A
#
# COMPACT_ATOMS: atom_id res chain seq x y z
N MET A 1 7.77 -10.72 8.98
CA MET A 1 6.61 -9.83 8.78
C MET A 1 7.07 -8.38 8.86
N ILE A 2 6.61 -7.56 7.94
CA ILE A 2 6.94 -6.15 7.93
C ILE A 2 5.78 -5.40 8.57
N LEU A 3 6.13 -4.55 9.55
CA LEU A 3 5.15 -3.71 10.22
C LEU A 3 5.31 -2.28 9.73
N VAL A 4 4.29 -1.76 9.07
CA VAL A 4 4.29 -0.37 8.61
C VAL A 4 3.75 0.47 9.75
N SER A 5 4.64 1.11 10.51
CA SER A 5 4.25 1.85 11.70
C SER A 5 4.11 3.34 11.47
N GLN A 6 4.80 3.90 10.48
CA GLN A 6 4.76 5.33 10.25
C GLN A 6 4.97 5.64 8.77
N LEU A 7 4.06 6.44 8.22
CA LEU A 7 4.17 6.93 6.84
C LEU A 7 4.55 8.41 6.86
N ARG A 8 5.47 8.77 5.97
CA ARG A 8 5.87 10.16 5.80
C ARG A 8 5.17 10.78 4.61
N TRP A 9 4.64 11.97 4.82
CA TRP A 9 3.89 12.73 3.81
C TRP A 9 4.50 14.11 3.60
N ASP A 10 4.54 14.54 2.37
CA ASP A 10 4.92 15.91 2.01
C ASP A 10 4.04 16.36 0.85
N ASP A 11 4.27 17.55 0.35
CA ASP A 11 3.43 18.08 -0.74
C ASP A 11 3.60 17.27 -2.01
N TRP A 12 4.80 16.73 -2.25
CA TRP A 12 5.05 16.00 -3.48
C TRP A 12 4.28 14.68 -3.53
N ASN A 13 4.37 13.86 -2.49
CA ASN A 13 3.70 12.56 -2.56
C ASN A 13 2.19 12.68 -2.42
N ARG A 14 1.70 13.68 -1.67
CA ARG A 14 0.27 13.95 -1.63
C ARG A 14 -0.27 14.30 -3.01
N ALA A 15 0.42 15.18 -3.72
CA ALA A 15 0.01 15.55 -5.07
C ALA A 15 0.14 14.38 -6.03
N HIS A 16 1.18 13.58 -5.86
CA HIS A 16 1.43 12.46 -6.77
C HIS A 16 0.32 11.40 -6.67
N ILE A 17 -0.07 11.01 -5.47
CA ILE A 17 -1.12 10.00 -5.32
C ILE A 17 -2.49 10.56 -5.69
N ALA A 18 -2.69 11.87 -5.56
CA ALA A 18 -3.96 12.49 -5.94
C ALA A 18 -4.24 12.32 -7.43
N LYS A 19 -3.20 12.21 -8.25
CA LYS A 19 -3.37 11.96 -9.69
C LYS A 19 -4.05 10.61 -9.96
N HIS A 20 -3.95 9.69 -9.03
CA HIS A 20 -4.59 8.38 -9.14
C HIS A 20 -5.89 8.31 -8.33
N GLY A 21 -6.34 9.44 -7.80
CA GLY A 21 -7.56 9.50 -7.02
C GLY A 21 -7.43 8.93 -5.61
N ILE A 22 -6.21 8.87 -5.08
CA ILE A 22 -5.95 8.30 -3.76
C ILE A 22 -5.60 9.41 -2.79
N THR A 23 -6.07 9.28 -1.55
CA THR A 23 -5.77 10.23 -0.47
C THR A 23 -4.78 9.61 0.51
N PRO A 24 -4.04 10.44 1.28
CA PRO A 24 -3.18 9.91 2.34
C PRO A 24 -3.94 9.04 3.33
N GLU A 25 -5.18 9.43 3.67
CA GLU A 25 -6.00 8.65 4.59
C GLU A 25 -6.25 7.24 4.09
N GLN A 26 -6.47 7.09 2.78
CA GLN A 26 -6.68 5.76 2.20
C GLN A 26 -5.43 4.90 2.31
N VAL A 27 -4.25 5.47 2.09
CA VAL A 27 -2.99 4.74 2.25
C VAL A 27 -2.78 4.34 3.70
N GLU A 28 -3.07 5.24 4.64
CA GLU A 28 -2.99 4.93 6.05
C GLU A 28 -3.93 3.78 6.42
N GLU A 29 -5.13 3.78 5.87
CA GLU A 29 -6.10 2.70 6.11
C GLU A 29 -5.58 1.36 5.62
N VAL A 30 -4.96 1.34 4.44
CA VAL A 30 -4.37 0.11 3.89
C VAL A 30 -3.29 -0.41 4.83
N CYS A 31 -2.43 0.48 5.31
CA CYS A 31 -1.29 0.09 6.14
C CYS A 31 -1.70 -0.30 7.56
N GLN A 32 -2.91 0.03 7.98
CA GLN A 32 -3.44 -0.37 9.28
C GLN A 32 -4.30 -1.63 9.19
N GLY A 33 -4.62 -2.06 7.99
CA GLY A 33 -5.50 -3.20 7.77
C GLY A 33 -4.73 -4.47 7.41
N PRO A 34 -5.44 -5.47 6.91
CA PRO A 34 -4.83 -6.75 6.55
C PRO A 34 -4.18 -6.68 5.16
N TYR A 35 -2.96 -6.18 5.11
CA TYR A 35 -2.24 -6.05 3.85
C TYR A 35 -1.29 -7.20 3.61
N ILE A 36 -0.84 -7.35 2.35
CA ILE A 36 0.29 -8.19 2.00
C ILE A 36 1.41 -7.31 1.48
N VAL A 37 2.64 -7.81 1.53
CA VAL A 37 3.82 -7.07 1.10
C VAL A 37 4.51 -7.84 0.00
N ARG A 38 4.90 -7.12 -1.06
CA ARG A 38 5.68 -7.66 -2.16
C ARG A 38 6.92 -6.82 -2.33
N GLN A 39 7.99 -7.44 -2.79
CA GLN A 39 9.22 -6.74 -3.10
C GLN A 39 8.98 -5.87 -4.32
N GLY A 40 9.29 -4.61 -4.20
CA GLY A 40 9.19 -3.65 -5.30
C GLY A 40 10.54 -3.39 -5.94
N TYR A 41 10.56 -2.40 -6.81
CA TYR A 41 11.75 -2.02 -7.55
C TYR A 41 12.66 -1.17 -6.67
N LYS A 42 13.97 -1.35 -6.77
CA LYS A 42 14.98 -0.56 -6.06
C LYS A 42 14.82 -0.58 -4.54
N GLY A 43 14.48 -1.73 -3.99
CA GLY A 43 14.37 -1.86 -2.54
C GLY A 43 13.07 -1.33 -1.95
N ARG A 44 12.15 -0.87 -2.79
CA ARG A 44 10.85 -0.41 -2.32
C ARG A 44 9.95 -1.58 -2.01
N LEU A 45 8.92 -1.32 -1.22
CA LEU A 45 7.92 -2.31 -0.87
C LEU A 45 6.62 -1.96 -1.54
N MET A 46 5.92 -2.98 -2.05
CA MET A 46 4.56 -2.83 -2.55
C MET A 46 3.63 -3.42 -1.51
N VAL A 47 2.76 -2.58 -0.96
CA VAL A 47 1.79 -2.98 0.05
C VAL A 47 0.43 -3.01 -0.63
N ILE A 48 -0.22 -4.17 -0.61
CA ILE A 48 -1.51 -4.36 -1.26
C ILE A 48 -2.53 -4.69 -0.19
N GLY A 49 -3.62 -3.95 -0.17
CA GLY A 49 -4.68 -4.22 0.79
C GLY A 49 -5.87 -3.31 0.59
N PRO A 50 -6.93 -3.54 1.37
CA PRO A 50 -8.14 -2.73 1.25
C PRO A 50 -8.02 -1.43 2.02
N ASP A 51 -8.64 -0.37 1.50
CA ASP A 51 -8.87 0.84 2.26
C ASP A 51 -10.09 0.65 3.18
N GLY A 52 -10.49 1.71 3.87
CA GLY A 52 -11.63 1.63 4.80
C GLY A 52 -12.95 1.30 4.12
N ALA A 53 -13.05 1.53 2.82
CA ALA A 53 -14.26 1.19 2.06
C ALA A 53 -14.18 -0.19 1.41
N GLY A 54 -13.10 -0.92 1.63
CA GLY A 54 -12.92 -2.26 1.07
C GLY A 54 -12.33 -2.29 -0.32
N ARG A 55 -11.88 -1.14 -0.84
CA ARG A 55 -11.29 -1.09 -2.17
C ARG A 55 -9.81 -1.43 -2.10
N ALA A 56 -9.37 -2.37 -2.94
CA ALA A 56 -7.97 -2.80 -2.94
C ALA A 56 -7.07 -1.74 -3.58
N LEU A 57 -6.05 -1.35 -2.86
CA LEU A 57 -5.06 -0.36 -3.30
C LEU A 57 -3.66 -0.96 -3.22
N VAL A 58 -2.75 -0.38 -4.00
CA VAL A 58 -1.33 -0.67 -3.90
C VAL A 58 -0.63 0.61 -3.47
N ALA A 59 0.14 0.53 -2.40
CA ALA A 59 1.01 1.62 -1.98
C ALA A 59 2.46 1.19 -2.19
N VAL A 60 3.25 2.06 -2.81
CA VAL A 60 4.67 1.82 -3.02
C VAL A 60 5.41 2.64 -1.98
N LEU A 61 6.14 1.96 -1.11
CA LEU A 61 6.79 2.58 0.05
C LEU A 61 8.29 2.44 -0.05
N ASP A 62 9.00 3.50 0.31
CA ASP A 62 10.46 3.53 0.34
C ASP A 62 10.87 3.60 1.82
N PRO A 63 11.64 2.62 2.32
CA PRO A 63 12.04 2.64 3.72
C PRO A 63 12.87 3.88 4.07
N GLU A 64 12.54 4.49 5.20
CA GLU A 64 13.30 5.61 5.75
C GLU A 64 13.59 5.33 7.21
N GLY A 65 14.85 5.07 7.53
CA GLY A 65 15.19 4.69 8.89
C GLY A 65 14.72 3.28 9.21
N THR A 66 14.43 3.03 10.48
CA THR A 66 14.13 1.68 10.95
C THR A 66 12.64 1.34 10.92
N ASP A 67 11.77 2.34 11.02
CA ASP A 67 10.33 2.06 11.14
C ASP A 67 9.45 3.06 10.39
N ALA A 68 10.05 3.94 9.60
CA ALA A 68 9.31 4.93 8.82
C ALA A 68 9.41 4.60 7.34
N TYR A 69 8.36 4.93 6.60
CA TYR A 69 8.29 4.70 5.17
C TYR A 69 7.77 5.95 4.46
N TYR A 70 8.40 6.28 3.35
CA TYR A 70 7.94 7.38 2.50
C TYR A 70 7.05 6.80 1.41
N THR A 71 5.85 7.35 1.27
CA THR A 71 4.94 6.89 0.22
C THR A 71 5.38 7.48 -1.11
N VAL A 72 5.93 6.63 -1.97
CA VAL A 72 6.37 7.05 -3.29
C VAL A 72 5.18 7.20 -4.23
N SER A 73 4.24 6.27 -4.15
CA SER A 73 3.07 6.27 -5.01
C SER A 73 1.98 5.41 -4.38
N ALA A 74 0.75 5.61 -4.85
CA ALA A 74 -0.37 4.75 -4.49
C ALA A 74 -1.38 4.81 -5.62
N ARG A 75 -2.02 3.68 -5.89
CA ARG A 75 -3.00 3.57 -6.97
C ARG A 75 -3.98 2.45 -6.67
N PRO A 76 -5.11 2.41 -7.35
CA PRO A 76 -5.98 1.24 -7.25
C PRO A 76 -5.24 -0.02 -7.71
N ALA A 77 -5.50 -1.13 -7.05
CA ALA A 77 -4.89 -2.40 -7.43
C ALA A 77 -5.42 -2.86 -8.79
N SER A 78 -4.52 -3.43 -9.59
CA SER A 78 -4.92 -4.03 -10.85
C SER A 78 -5.68 -5.34 -10.57
N ARG A 79 -6.31 -5.88 -11.61
CA ARG A 79 -6.99 -7.16 -11.49
C ARG A 79 -6.06 -8.25 -11.01
N ARG A 80 -4.84 -8.30 -11.57
CA ARG A 80 -3.85 -9.30 -11.18
C ARG A 80 -3.46 -9.12 -9.72
N GLU A 81 -3.26 -7.88 -9.29
CA GLU A 81 -2.88 -7.60 -7.91
C GLU A 81 -3.99 -7.99 -6.93
N ARG A 82 -5.24 -7.73 -7.31
CA ARG A 82 -6.37 -8.16 -6.48
C ARG A 82 -6.43 -9.69 -6.37
N GLN A 83 -6.11 -10.40 -7.46
CA GLN A 83 -6.06 -11.86 -7.43
C GLN A 83 -4.95 -12.37 -6.51
N ILE A 84 -3.79 -11.73 -6.56
CA ILE A 84 -2.68 -12.07 -5.66
C ILE A 84 -3.09 -11.86 -4.21
N TYR A 85 -3.71 -10.73 -3.93
CA TYR A 85 -4.17 -10.44 -2.57
C TYR A 85 -5.19 -11.47 -2.09
N GLN A 86 -6.16 -11.82 -2.93
CA GLN A 86 -7.18 -12.82 -2.58
C GLN A 86 -6.54 -14.16 -2.29
N ARG A 87 -5.57 -14.57 -3.08
CA ARG A 87 -4.88 -15.83 -2.89
C ARG A 87 -4.13 -15.88 -1.58
N GLU A 88 -3.49 -14.76 -1.21
CA GLU A 88 -2.63 -14.71 -0.03
C GLU A 88 -3.45 -14.55 1.25
N LYS A 89 -4.52 -13.77 1.22
CA LYS A 89 -5.24 -13.41 2.43
C LYS A 89 -6.55 -14.17 2.63
N GLY A 90 -7.27 -14.40 1.58
CA GLY A 90 -8.59 -14.99 1.75
C GLY A 90 -8.92 -16.04 0.73
N GLY A 91 -8.31 -15.92 -0.44
CA GLY A 91 -8.66 -16.79 -1.55
C GLY A 91 -8.25 -18.24 -1.36
N GLY A 92 -7.24 -18.47 -0.53
CA GLY A 92 -6.82 -19.82 -0.23
C GLY A 92 -7.70 -20.52 0.78
N ALA A 93 -8.50 -19.77 1.50
CA ALA A 93 -9.40 -20.36 2.48
C ALA A 93 -10.54 -21.05 1.76
N PRO A 94 -10.73 -22.32 1.96
CA PRO A 94 -11.85 -23.00 1.35
C PRO A 94 -13.15 -22.49 1.89
#